data_bb5d4e7b998e2b1504982a7af4423b0d
#
_entry.id   bb5d4e7b998e2b1504982a7af4423b0d
#
_cell.length_a   1.000
_cell.length_b   1.000
_cell.length_c   1.000
_cell.angle_alpha   90.00
_cell.angle_beta   90.00
_cell.angle_gamma   90.00
#
_symmetry.space_group_name_H-M   'P 1'
#
loop_
_entity.id
_entity.type
_entity.pdbx_description
1 polymer ?
#
loop_
_entity_poly.entity_id
_entity_poly.type
_entity_poly.pdbx_seq_one_letter_code
_entity_poly.pdbx_strand_id
1 'polypeptide(L)'
;MSCGGSINLPEHDVGLMNGRPDCSVMASTEAVGAPHHDPLLGLDVARLEAEMERYHLWLDERTDEAYAIAETARNKRFDPRDHVEIPRAADLASRTEKLLVEHLDGHPVADDIRAMLAEHDRETTSILMAQKVAAAFRNNGYDMVKSIDVGLRVGLAVLTEAVLVAPLEGISEVRLLSNLDGSSFVSVYFAGPIRAAGGTAQALAVLIADMIRRELGIDPYKPTDPEVERVKEEFGLFRGNLQYRPSPAEIEEIVRACPIMINGESTERIECAGYGRVRNVDDTRIRGGVLLVIGEGMCLKAPKIRKHTERLKVPGWDFISKFAAKGKDK
;
A
#
# COMPACT_ATOMS: atom_id res chain seq x y z
N MET A 1 -50.27 -8.99 21.38
CA MET A 1 -50.45 -10.09 20.41
C MET A 1 -49.12 -10.32 19.72
N SER A 2 -48.47 -11.40 20.12
CA SER A 2 -47.14 -11.84 19.69
C SER A 2 -47.29 -12.65 18.40
N CYS A 3 -46.51 -12.36 17.40
CA CYS A 3 -46.27 -13.28 16.27
C CYS A 3 -44.75 -13.36 16.06
N GLY A 4 -44.16 -14.33 16.78
CA GLY A 4 -42.83 -14.83 16.46
C GLY A 4 -42.94 -15.83 15.33
N GLY A 5 -42.35 -15.53 14.19
CA GLY A 5 -42.14 -16.45 13.08
C GLY A 5 -40.68 -16.82 13.01
N SER A 6 -40.29 -17.96 13.58
CA SER A 6 -38.97 -18.54 13.34
C SER A 6 -38.91 -19.13 11.95
N ILE A 7 -38.06 -18.61 11.11
CA ILE A 7 -37.72 -19.21 9.82
C ILE A 7 -36.68 -20.29 10.10
N ASN A 8 -37.09 -21.56 10.09
CA ASN A 8 -36.16 -22.69 10.01
C ASN A 8 -35.51 -22.71 8.62
N LEU A 9 -34.25 -22.35 8.55
CA LEU A 9 -33.41 -22.68 7.42
C LEU A 9 -32.99 -24.16 7.55
N PRO A 10 -33.02 -24.94 6.48
CA PRO A 10 -32.53 -26.32 6.52
C PRO A 10 -30.99 -26.28 6.79
N GLU A 11 -30.59 -27.03 7.78
CA GLU A 11 -29.17 -27.37 7.99
C GLU A 11 -28.67 -28.15 6.78
N HIS A 12 -28.03 -27.42 5.85
CA HIS A 12 -27.14 -28.07 4.90
C HIS A 12 -25.84 -28.38 5.66
N ASP A 13 -25.66 -29.66 5.87
CA ASP A 13 -24.45 -30.31 6.32
C ASP A 13 -23.27 -29.75 5.46
N VAL A 14 -22.61 -28.71 5.93
CA VAL A 14 -21.35 -28.27 5.39
C VAL A 14 -20.32 -29.26 5.94
N GLY A 15 -20.24 -30.40 5.29
CA GLY A 15 -19.14 -31.31 5.49
C GLY A 15 -17.86 -30.54 5.24
N LEU A 16 -17.21 -30.17 6.32
CA LEU A 16 -15.80 -29.72 6.31
C LEU A 16 -15.04 -30.83 5.59
N MET A 17 -14.77 -30.60 4.30
CA MET A 17 -13.81 -31.40 3.56
C MET A 17 -12.43 -31.19 4.19
N ASN A 18 -12.17 -31.93 5.26
CA ASN A 18 -10.83 -32.24 5.74
C ASN A 18 -10.14 -33.18 4.73
N GLY A 19 -10.13 -32.80 3.49
CA GLY A 19 -9.34 -33.41 2.45
C GLY A 19 -7.96 -32.76 2.42
N ARG A 20 -7.11 -33.12 3.38
CA ARG A 20 -5.68 -33.06 3.10
C ARG A 20 -5.47 -33.97 1.87
N PRO A 21 -4.82 -33.52 0.80
CA PRO A 21 -4.48 -34.42 -0.29
C PRO A 21 -3.70 -35.57 0.31
N ASP A 22 -4.21 -36.78 0.09
CA ASP A 22 -3.56 -38.01 0.55
C ASP A 22 -2.23 -38.15 -0.19
N CYS A 23 -1.14 -37.88 0.51
CA CYS A 23 0.20 -38.00 -0.03
C CYS A 23 0.59 -39.45 -0.41
N SER A 24 -0.31 -40.42 -0.21
CA SER A 24 -0.02 -41.84 -0.45
C SER A 24 -0.19 -42.29 -1.91
N VAL A 25 -0.75 -41.46 -2.81
CA VAL A 25 -0.98 -41.83 -4.23
C VAL A 25 0.20 -41.48 -5.14
N MET A 26 1.30 -40.99 -4.59
CA MET A 26 2.45 -40.45 -5.34
C MET A 26 3.57 -41.44 -5.61
N ALA A 27 3.32 -42.72 -5.61
CA ALA A 27 4.35 -43.75 -5.87
C ALA A 27 4.07 -44.50 -7.16
N SER A 28 4.27 -43.87 -8.32
CA SER A 28 4.69 -44.55 -9.57
C SER A 28 4.68 -43.57 -10.75
N THR A 29 5.78 -42.85 -10.94
CA THR A 29 6.18 -42.37 -12.27
C THR A 29 7.68 -42.57 -12.39
N GLU A 30 8.07 -43.33 -13.41
CA GLU A 30 9.46 -43.69 -13.71
C GLU A 30 10.33 -42.45 -13.90
N ALA A 31 11.52 -42.53 -13.30
CA ALA A 31 12.51 -41.46 -13.26
C ALA A 31 13.05 -41.16 -14.66
N VAL A 32 12.82 -39.95 -15.12
CA VAL A 32 13.60 -39.34 -16.20
C VAL A 32 14.63 -38.41 -15.55
N GLY A 33 15.88 -38.80 -15.57
CA GLY A 33 17.03 -38.02 -15.13
C GLY A 33 17.46 -38.25 -13.67
N ALA A 34 18.76 -38.26 -13.42
CA ALA A 34 19.29 -38.33 -12.07
C ALA A 34 18.88 -37.08 -11.26
N PRO A 35 18.40 -37.23 -10.01
CA PRO A 35 17.98 -36.08 -9.18
C PRO A 35 19.16 -35.17 -8.93
N HIS A 36 18.96 -33.88 -9.16
CA HIS A 36 19.87 -32.83 -8.69
C HIS A 36 19.72 -32.72 -7.18
N HIS A 37 20.64 -33.31 -6.42
CA HIS A 37 20.74 -33.10 -5.00
C HIS A 37 21.56 -31.84 -4.73
N ASP A 38 21.00 -30.89 -3.96
CA ASP A 38 21.80 -29.84 -3.35
C ASP A 38 22.62 -30.45 -2.21
N PRO A 39 23.96 -30.49 -2.34
CA PRO A 39 24.82 -31.13 -1.35
C PRO A 39 24.83 -30.44 0.02
N LEU A 40 24.31 -29.18 0.11
CA LEU A 40 24.24 -28.41 1.35
C LEU A 40 22.96 -28.64 2.12
N LEU A 41 21.84 -28.96 1.44
CA LEU A 41 20.52 -29.08 2.04
C LEU A 41 19.94 -30.50 1.98
N GLY A 42 20.53 -31.42 1.22
CA GLY A 42 20.02 -32.79 1.02
C GLY A 42 18.60 -32.79 0.36
N LEU A 43 18.21 -31.73 -0.33
CA LEU A 43 16.92 -31.59 -0.98
C LEU A 43 16.99 -32.09 -2.44
N ASP A 44 16.00 -32.85 -2.85
CA ASP A 44 15.76 -33.16 -4.26
C ASP A 44 15.05 -32.00 -4.94
N VAL A 45 15.83 -31.10 -5.55
CA VAL A 45 15.33 -29.86 -6.15
C VAL A 45 14.35 -30.17 -7.30
N ALA A 46 14.64 -31.15 -8.14
CA ALA A 46 13.78 -31.51 -9.27
C ALA A 46 12.41 -32.02 -8.79
N ARG A 47 12.39 -32.77 -7.71
CA ARG A 47 11.16 -33.24 -7.11
C ARG A 47 10.34 -32.08 -6.53
N LEU A 48 10.99 -31.13 -5.84
CA LEU A 48 10.33 -29.94 -5.29
C LEU A 48 9.75 -29.06 -6.40
N GLU A 49 10.48 -28.85 -7.48
CA GLU A 49 10.02 -28.09 -8.64
C GLU A 49 8.77 -28.73 -9.27
N ALA A 50 8.79 -30.06 -9.47
CA ALA A 50 7.64 -30.77 -10.00
C ALA A 50 6.43 -30.78 -9.05
N GLU A 51 6.64 -30.78 -7.73
CA GLU A 51 5.57 -30.65 -6.73
C GLU A 51 5.00 -29.22 -6.72
N MET A 52 5.85 -28.21 -6.85
CA MET A 52 5.42 -26.81 -6.96
C MET A 52 4.59 -26.58 -8.24
N GLU A 53 5.01 -27.10 -9.37
CA GLU A 53 4.28 -26.96 -10.64
C GLU A 53 2.89 -27.62 -10.54
N ARG A 54 2.78 -28.80 -10.00
CA ARG A 54 1.48 -29.46 -9.76
C ARG A 54 0.59 -28.67 -8.81
N TYR A 55 1.17 -28.09 -7.77
CA TYR A 55 0.43 -27.25 -6.85
C TYR A 55 -0.08 -25.97 -7.52
N HIS A 56 0.73 -25.34 -8.39
CA HIS A 56 0.29 -24.18 -9.16
C HIS A 56 -0.87 -24.52 -10.09
N LEU A 57 -0.80 -25.63 -10.82
CA LEU A 57 -1.90 -26.07 -11.67
C LEU A 57 -3.19 -26.32 -10.87
N TRP A 58 -3.07 -26.96 -9.71
CA TRP A 58 -4.21 -27.14 -8.81
C TRP A 58 -4.80 -25.82 -8.31
N LEU A 59 -3.95 -24.84 -7.95
CA LEU A 59 -4.40 -23.50 -7.57
C LEU A 59 -5.15 -22.81 -8.71
N ASP A 60 -4.64 -22.94 -9.94
CA ASP A 60 -5.30 -22.35 -11.11
C ASP A 60 -6.69 -22.93 -11.33
N GLU A 61 -6.85 -24.25 -11.26
CA GLU A 61 -8.14 -24.92 -11.36
C GLU A 61 -9.13 -24.44 -10.27
N ARG A 62 -8.67 -24.35 -9.01
CA ARG A 62 -9.52 -23.87 -7.89
C ARG A 62 -9.88 -22.40 -8.06
N THR A 63 -8.97 -21.61 -8.61
CA THR A 63 -9.22 -20.20 -8.91
C THR A 63 -10.29 -20.07 -10.00
N ASP A 64 -10.20 -20.85 -11.08
CA ASP A 64 -11.20 -20.87 -12.15
C ASP A 64 -12.59 -21.24 -11.62
N GLU A 65 -12.69 -22.24 -10.75
CA GLU A 65 -13.97 -22.60 -10.10
C GLU A 65 -14.53 -21.45 -9.25
N ALA A 66 -13.68 -20.78 -8.45
CA ALA A 66 -14.11 -19.64 -7.65
C ALA A 66 -14.63 -18.48 -8.51
N TYR A 67 -13.96 -18.19 -9.63
CA TYR A 67 -14.44 -17.18 -10.58
C TYR A 67 -15.76 -17.55 -11.23
N ALA A 68 -15.96 -18.82 -11.61
CA ALA A 68 -17.23 -19.31 -12.18
C ALA A 68 -18.39 -19.19 -11.18
N ILE A 69 -18.14 -19.47 -9.89
CA ILE A 69 -19.13 -19.27 -8.83
C ILE A 69 -19.48 -17.79 -8.67
N ALA A 70 -18.47 -16.92 -8.63
CA ALA A 70 -18.65 -15.48 -8.50
C ALA A 70 -19.43 -14.90 -9.70
N GLU A 71 -19.11 -15.32 -10.92
CA GLU A 71 -19.84 -14.92 -12.13
C GLU A 71 -21.29 -15.37 -12.08
N THR A 72 -21.55 -16.60 -11.65
CA THR A 72 -22.89 -17.13 -11.48
C THR A 72 -23.69 -16.30 -10.45
N ALA A 73 -23.09 -15.90 -9.35
CA ALA A 73 -23.71 -15.06 -8.32
C ALA A 73 -24.08 -13.67 -8.88
N ARG A 74 -23.19 -13.05 -9.67
CA ARG A 74 -23.45 -11.76 -10.34
C ARG A 74 -24.56 -11.85 -11.35
N ASN A 75 -24.56 -12.87 -12.19
CA ASN A 75 -25.62 -13.11 -13.17
C ASN A 75 -27.00 -13.29 -12.53
N LYS A 76 -27.03 -13.82 -11.30
CA LYS A 76 -28.24 -13.94 -10.47
C LYS A 76 -28.55 -12.70 -9.63
N ARG A 77 -27.72 -11.66 -9.71
CA ARG A 77 -27.81 -10.41 -8.92
C ARG A 77 -27.73 -10.67 -7.39
N PHE A 78 -26.99 -11.67 -6.99
CA PHE A 78 -26.70 -11.92 -5.58
C PHE A 78 -25.50 -11.12 -5.08
N ASP A 79 -24.60 -10.71 -6.00
CA ASP A 79 -23.49 -9.83 -5.74
C ASP A 79 -23.85 -8.42 -6.26
N PRO A 80 -23.79 -7.37 -5.42
CA PRO A 80 -24.07 -6.00 -5.85
C PRO A 80 -22.98 -5.41 -6.76
N ARG A 81 -21.78 -6.00 -6.81
CA ARG A 81 -20.68 -5.57 -7.67
C ARG A 81 -20.72 -6.32 -8.98
N ASP A 82 -20.42 -5.63 -10.06
CA ASP A 82 -20.38 -6.17 -11.42
C ASP A 82 -19.02 -6.76 -11.83
N HIS A 83 -17.99 -6.51 -11.04
CA HIS A 83 -16.62 -6.99 -11.29
C HIS A 83 -15.95 -7.62 -10.06
N VAL A 84 -14.89 -8.38 -10.26
CA VAL A 84 -14.07 -8.99 -9.20
C VAL A 84 -13.07 -7.98 -8.68
N GLU A 85 -12.99 -7.81 -7.35
CA GLU A 85 -12.06 -6.88 -6.71
C GLU A 85 -10.59 -7.24 -6.96
N ILE A 86 -10.28 -8.54 -7.04
CA ILE A 86 -8.92 -9.03 -7.31
C ILE A 86 -8.89 -9.64 -8.69
N PRO A 87 -8.51 -8.88 -9.73
CA PRO A 87 -8.48 -9.40 -11.09
C PRO A 87 -7.35 -10.42 -11.27
N ARG A 88 -7.63 -11.49 -12.01
CA ARG A 88 -6.61 -12.45 -12.44
C ARG A 88 -5.66 -11.80 -13.44
N ALA A 89 -4.35 -11.94 -13.22
CA ALA A 89 -3.33 -11.32 -14.05
C ALA A 89 -2.10 -12.23 -14.16
N ALA A 90 -1.44 -12.19 -15.31
CA ALA A 90 -0.28 -13.03 -15.59
C ALA A 90 0.99 -12.58 -14.84
N ASP A 91 1.09 -11.28 -14.54
CA ASP A 91 2.25 -10.68 -13.88
C ASP A 91 1.85 -9.45 -13.04
N LEU A 92 2.83 -8.91 -12.30
CA LEU A 92 2.64 -7.72 -11.47
C LEU A 92 2.18 -6.51 -12.29
N ALA A 93 2.69 -6.34 -13.50
CA ALA A 93 2.35 -5.21 -14.36
C ALA A 93 0.88 -5.25 -14.80
N SER A 94 0.43 -6.39 -15.33
CA SER A 94 -0.97 -6.60 -15.70
C SER A 94 -1.91 -6.51 -14.48
N ARG A 95 -1.45 -7.00 -13.32
CA ARG A 95 -2.22 -6.92 -12.09
C ARG A 95 -2.39 -5.48 -11.63
N THR A 96 -1.33 -4.68 -11.67
CA THR A 96 -1.38 -3.25 -11.31
C THR A 96 -2.36 -2.49 -12.20
N GLU A 97 -2.29 -2.71 -13.52
CA GLU A 97 -3.18 -2.05 -14.49
C GLU A 97 -4.65 -2.44 -14.27
N LYS A 98 -4.94 -3.72 -14.10
CA LYS A 98 -6.31 -4.20 -13.84
C LYS A 98 -6.86 -3.73 -12.50
N LEU A 99 -6.03 -3.71 -11.45
CA LEU A 99 -6.41 -3.24 -10.13
C LEU A 99 -6.81 -1.76 -10.13
N LEU A 100 -6.12 -0.95 -10.92
CA LEU A 100 -6.30 0.49 -10.96
C LEU A 100 -7.11 0.97 -12.17
N VAL A 101 -7.84 0.09 -12.84
CA VAL A 101 -8.57 0.40 -14.08
C VAL A 101 -9.46 1.64 -13.94
N GLU A 102 -10.17 1.80 -12.82
CA GLU A 102 -11.03 2.95 -12.54
C GLU A 102 -10.25 4.26 -12.32
N HIS A 103 -9.01 4.17 -11.84
CA HIS A 103 -8.14 5.32 -11.62
C HIS A 103 -7.39 5.73 -12.89
N LEU A 104 -7.06 4.76 -13.74
CA LEU A 104 -6.24 4.94 -14.93
C LEU A 104 -7.00 5.52 -16.13
N ASP A 105 -8.32 5.55 -16.10
CA ASP A 105 -9.17 6.07 -17.19
C ASP A 105 -8.77 5.52 -18.57
N GLY A 106 -8.42 4.22 -18.64
CA GLY A 106 -8.00 3.55 -19.87
C GLY A 106 -6.55 3.79 -20.30
N HIS A 107 -5.73 4.47 -19.50
CA HIS A 107 -4.30 4.65 -19.80
C HIS A 107 -3.54 3.35 -19.47
N PRO A 108 -2.87 2.72 -20.45
CA PRO A 108 -2.11 1.51 -20.21
C PRO A 108 -0.81 1.86 -19.44
N VAL A 109 -0.46 1.04 -18.46
CA VAL A 109 0.78 1.19 -17.67
C VAL A 109 1.58 -0.10 -17.60
N ALA A 110 1.01 -1.24 -18.01
CA ALA A 110 1.62 -2.56 -17.82
C ALA A 110 2.96 -2.70 -18.55
N ASP A 111 3.05 -2.26 -19.81
CA ASP A 111 4.29 -2.39 -20.58
C ASP A 111 5.41 -1.49 -20.03
N ASP A 112 5.07 -0.31 -19.56
CA ASP A 112 6.03 0.59 -18.90
C ASP A 112 6.55 -0.01 -17.58
N ILE A 113 5.67 -0.64 -16.79
CA ILE A 113 6.06 -1.33 -15.57
C ILE A 113 7.00 -2.49 -15.88
N ARG A 114 6.72 -3.31 -16.90
CA ARG A 114 7.60 -4.41 -17.34
C ARG A 114 8.97 -3.91 -17.75
N ALA A 115 9.02 -2.87 -18.58
CA ALA A 115 10.26 -2.27 -19.03
C ALA A 115 11.12 -1.77 -17.86
N MET A 116 10.51 -1.07 -16.89
CA MET A 116 11.23 -0.58 -15.71
C MET A 116 11.67 -1.70 -14.77
N LEU A 117 10.87 -2.75 -14.59
CA LEU A 117 11.23 -3.92 -13.77
C LEU A 117 12.40 -4.72 -14.37
N ALA A 118 12.60 -4.65 -15.68
CA ALA A 118 13.75 -5.27 -16.34
C ALA A 118 15.07 -4.54 -16.02
N GLU A 119 15.03 -3.25 -15.69
CA GLU A 119 16.20 -2.40 -15.45
C GLU A 119 16.44 -2.11 -13.97
N HIS A 120 15.38 -2.10 -13.16
CA HIS A 120 15.40 -1.65 -11.77
C HIS A 120 14.75 -2.65 -10.83
N ASP A 121 15.12 -2.59 -9.55
CA ASP A 121 14.37 -3.29 -8.50
C ASP A 121 12.97 -2.68 -8.32
N ARG A 122 12.06 -3.46 -7.73
CA ARG A 122 10.66 -3.10 -7.55
C ARG A 122 10.48 -1.78 -6.79
N GLU A 123 11.28 -1.53 -5.74
CA GLU A 123 11.19 -0.31 -4.95
C GLU A 123 11.57 0.93 -5.78
N THR A 124 12.59 0.83 -6.62
CA THR A 124 12.96 1.92 -7.56
C THR A 124 11.92 2.08 -8.65
N THR A 125 11.47 0.97 -9.24
CA THR A 125 10.41 0.98 -10.26
C THR A 125 9.15 1.67 -9.71
N SER A 126 8.76 1.41 -8.48
CA SER A 126 7.59 2.06 -7.87
C SER A 126 7.69 3.58 -7.84
N ILE A 127 8.87 4.11 -7.50
CA ILE A 127 9.11 5.56 -7.44
C ILE A 127 9.10 6.17 -8.84
N LEU A 128 9.84 5.56 -9.78
CA LEU A 128 9.97 6.10 -11.15
C LEU A 128 8.65 5.99 -11.93
N MET A 129 7.92 4.90 -11.78
CA MET A 129 6.59 4.74 -12.39
C MET A 129 5.60 5.76 -11.86
N ALA A 130 5.61 6.04 -10.57
CA ALA A 130 4.73 7.05 -9.99
C ALA A 130 4.95 8.44 -10.60
N GLN A 131 6.21 8.85 -10.79
CA GLN A 131 6.55 10.11 -11.47
C GLN A 131 6.10 10.10 -12.93
N LYS A 132 6.44 9.04 -13.67
CA LYS A 132 6.08 8.89 -15.09
C LYS A 132 4.59 8.98 -15.31
N VAL A 133 3.79 8.25 -14.52
CA VAL A 133 2.34 8.24 -14.64
C VAL A 133 1.74 9.61 -14.27
N ALA A 134 2.19 10.23 -13.18
CA ALA A 134 1.74 11.57 -12.80
C ALA A 134 2.01 12.61 -13.89
N ALA A 135 3.21 12.60 -14.47
CA ALA A 135 3.57 13.48 -15.57
C ALA A 135 2.73 13.20 -16.84
N ALA A 136 2.50 11.93 -17.18
CA ALA A 136 1.67 11.54 -18.32
C ALA A 136 0.23 12.03 -18.17
N PHE A 137 -0.39 11.84 -16.99
CA PHE A 137 -1.73 12.33 -16.70
C PHE A 137 -1.80 13.85 -16.82
N ARG A 138 -0.81 14.57 -16.24
CA ARG A 138 -0.76 16.02 -16.33
C ARG A 138 -0.65 16.51 -17.78
N ASN A 139 0.19 15.87 -18.59
CA ASN A 139 0.38 16.18 -20.00
C ASN A 139 -0.86 15.87 -20.85
N ASN A 140 -1.66 14.89 -20.44
CA ASN A 140 -2.93 14.55 -21.07
C ASN A 140 -4.11 15.44 -20.63
N GLY A 141 -3.85 16.50 -19.85
CA GLY A 141 -4.84 17.52 -19.48
C GLY A 141 -5.65 17.23 -18.21
N TYR A 142 -5.32 16.16 -17.47
CA TYR A 142 -5.94 15.94 -16.17
C TYR A 142 -5.51 17.02 -15.16
N ASP A 143 -6.36 17.26 -14.16
CA ASP A 143 -6.00 18.19 -13.10
C ASP A 143 -4.82 17.68 -12.25
N MET A 144 -4.26 18.58 -11.45
CA MET A 144 -3.06 18.29 -10.66
C MET A 144 -3.33 17.22 -9.59
N VAL A 145 -4.47 17.26 -8.93
CA VAL A 145 -4.83 16.32 -7.86
C VAL A 145 -4.99 14.91 -8.41
N LYS A 146 -5.75 14.74 -9.50
CA LYS A 146 -5.90 13.44 -10.19
C LYS A 146 -4.56 12.89 -10.64
N SER A 147 -3.69 13.74 -11.20
CA SER A 147 -2.36 13.32 -11.66
C SER A 147 -1.49 12.78 -10.53
N ILE A 148 -1.50 13.45 -9.37
CA ILE A 148 -0.78 13.00 -8.17
C ILE A 148 -1.38 11.72 -7.63
N ASP A 149 -2.70 11.66 -7.48
CA ASP A 149 -3.42 10.50 -6.92
C ASP A 149 -3.15 9.23 -7.71
N VAL A 150 -3.31 9.28 -9.03
CA VAL A 150 -3.06 8.12 -9.91
C VAL A 150 -1.60 7.69 -9.86
N GLY A 151 -0.66 8.64 -9.96
CA GLY A 151 0.76 8.33 -9.85
C GLY A 151 1.11 7.65 -8.53
N LEU A 152 0.61 8.17 -7.41
CA LEU A 152 0.83 7.60 -6.07
C LEU A 152 0.26 6.19 -5.95
N ARG A 153 -0.96 5.95 -6.44
CA ARG A 153 -1.59 4.63 -6.41
C ARG A 153 -0.85 3.61 -7.27
N VAL A 154 -0.40 3.99 -8.47
CA VAL A 154 0.43 3.11 -9.33
C VAL A 154 1.74 2.78 -8.63
N GLY A 155 2.44 3.77 -8.06
CA GLY A 155 3.65 3.53 -7.29
C GLY A 155 3.42 2.56 -6.13
N LEU A 156 2.35 2.76 -5.35
CA LEU A 156 2.01 1.88 -4.24
C LEU A 156 1.63 0.47 -4.70
N ALA A 157 0.89 0.33 -5.81
CA ALA A 157 0.53 -0.98 -6.35
C ALA A 157 1.77 -1.77 -6.77
N VAL A 158 2.72 -1.14 -7.49
CA VAL A 158 4.00 -1.77 -7.83
C VAL A 158 4.78 -2.14 -6.57
N LEU A 159 4.88 -1.22 -5.60
CA LEU A 159 5.63 -1.42 -4.37
C LEU A 159 5.12 -2.60 -3.55
N THR A 160 3.81 -2.76 -3.45
CA THR A 160 3.13 -3.76 -2.60
C THR A 160 2.69 -5.01 -3.36
N GLU A 161 3.21 -5.23 -4.57
CA GLU A 161 2.84 -6.36 -5.44
C GLU A 161 1.33 -6.39 -5.77
N ALA A 162 0.76 -5.20 -5.92
CA ALA A 162 -0.66 -5.00 -6.18
C ALA A 162 -1.57 -5.70 -5.14
N VAL A 163 -1.16 -5.67 -3.86
CA VAL A 163 -2.05 -5.97 -2.75
C VAL A 163 -3.04 -4.82 -2.61
N LEU A 164 -4.34 -5.12 -2.65
CA LEU A 164 -5.44 -4.16 -2.73
C LEU A 164 -5.36 -3.00 -1.73
N VAL A 165 -5.06 -3.33 -0.50
CA VAL A 165 -5.25 -2.41 0.64
C VAL A 165 -4.42 -1.13 0.52
N ALA A 166 -3.16 -1.24 0.07
CA ALA A 166 -2.27 -0.08 0.02
C ALA A 166 -2.69 0.96 -1.02
N PRO A 167 -2.84 0.60 -2.31
CA PRO A 167 -3.16 1.56 -3.35
C PRO A 167 -4.63 2.04 -3.33
N LEU A 168 -5.57 1.23 -2.84
CA LEU A 168 -7.00 1.56 -2.88
C LEU A 168 -7.52 2.13 -1.57
N GLU A 169 -7.17 1.54 -0.44
CA GLU A 169 -7.73 1.88 0.86
C GLU A 169 -6.75 2.62 1.78
N GLY A 170 -5.43 2.47 1.54
CA GLY A 170 -4.40 3.08 2.37
C GLY A 170 -4.27 4.59 2.19
N ILE A 171 -4.74 5.11 1.05
CA ILE A 171 -4.82 6.53 0.73
C ILE A 171 -6.30 6.87 0.51
N SER A 172 -6.88 7.68 1.40
CA SER A 172 -8.27 8.12 1.23
C SER A 172 -8.39 9.21 0.17
N GLU A 173 -7.48 10.16 0.16
CA GLU A 173 -7.43 11.21 -0.86
C GLU A 173 -6.06 11.91 -0.93
N VAL A 174 -5.88 12.68 -1.99
CA VAL A 174 -4.78 13.63 -2.16
C VAL A 174 -5.36 15.01 -2.35
N ARG A 175 -4.76 16.02 -1.71
CA ARG A 175 -5.17 17.42 -1.89
C ARG A 175 -3.99 18.32 -2.19
N LEU A 176 -4.26 19.41 -2.92
CA LEU A 176 -3.39 20.57 -3.00
C LEU A 176 -3.86 21.60 -1.99
N LEU A 177 -3.02 21.90 -1.04
CA LEU A 177 -3.27 22.90 -0.01
C LEU A 177 -2.29 24.08 -0.16
N SER A 178 -2.47 25.15 0.62
CA SER A 178 -1.64 26.35 0.50
C SER A 178 -0.83 26.60 1.75
N ASN A 179 0.46 26.85 1.58
CA ASN A 179 1.35 27.40 2.59
C ASN A 179 0.92 28.83 3.00
N LEU A 180 1.51 29.37 4.05
CA LEU A 180 1.22 30.76 4.47
C LEU A 180 1.67 31.81 3.44
N ASP A 181 2.67 31.50 2.65
CA ASP A 181 3.18 32.39 1.59
C ASP A 181 2.38 32.29 0.27
N GLY A 182 1.31 31.48 0.26
CA GLY A 182 0.44 31.28 -0.90
C GLY A 182 0.91 30.22 -1.88
N SER A 183 2.11 29.65 -1.71
CA SER A 183 2.58 28.52 -2.52
C SER A 183 1.76 27.27 -2.25
N SER A 184 1.56 26.41 -3.27
CA SER A 184 0.79 25.16 -3.13
C SER A 184 1.69 24.01 -2.76
N PHE A 185 1.18 23.08 -1.93
CA PHE A 185 1.88 21.87 -1.54
C PHE A 185 0.95 20.65 -1.59
N VAL A 186 1.55 19.45 -1.59
CA VAL A 186 0.83 18.17 -1.60
C VAL A 186 0.53 17.73 -0.18
N SER A 187 -0.74 17.41 0.08
CA SER A 187 -1.23 16.77 1.30
C SER A 187 -1.78 15.39 0.95
N VAL A 188 -1.22 14.33 1.57
CA VAL A 188 -1.66 12.95 1.39
C VAL A 188 -2.43 12.52 2.62
N TYR A 189 -3.67 12.10 2.44
CA TYR A 189 -4.55 11.62 3.50
C TYR A 189 -4.43 10.11 3.63
N PHE A 190 -3.70 9.67 4.64
CA PHE A 190 -3.50 8.26 4.95
C PHE A 190 -4.65 7.73 5.81
N ALA A 191 -5.19 6.58 5.41
CA ALA A 191 -6.22 5.87 6.16
C ALA A 191 -5.64 4.72 6.99
N GLY A 192 -6.39 4.22 7.98
CA GLY A 192 -5.98 3.10 8.83
C GLY A 192 -5.49 1.85 8.09
N PRO A 193 -6.13 1.45 6.97
CA PRO A 193 -5.71 0.30 6.16
C PRO A 193 -4.27 0.34 5.64
N ILE A 194 -3.61 1.51 5.57
CA ILE A 194 -2.18 1.62 5.21
C ILE A 194 -1.28 0.75 6.13
N ARG A 195 -1.75 0.39 7.31
CA ARG A 195 -1.04 -0.50 8.23
C ARG A 195 -0.81 -1.89 7.64
N ALA A 196 -1.78 -2.42 6.90
CA ALA A 196 -1.68 -3.73 6.26
C ALA A 196 -0.59 -3.78 5.18
N ALA A 197 -0.26 -2.65 4.56
CA ALA A 197 0.84 -2.54 3.60
C ALA A 197 2.24 -2.66 4.24
N GLY A 198 2.33 -2.53 5.57
CA GLY A 198 3.57 -2.57 6.32
C GLY A 198 4.35 -1.25 6.32
N GLY A 199 5.23 -1.07 7.31
CA GLY A 199 5.95 0.18 7.53
C GLY A 199 6.83 0.63 6.37
N THR A 200 7.35 -0.29 5.55
CA THR A 200 8.14 0.08 4.36
C THR A 200 7.28 0.79 3.32
N ALA A 201 6.08 0.27 3.05
CA ALA A 201 5.16 0.92 2.11
C ALA A 201 4.67 2.27 2.64
N GLN A 202 4.39 2.38 3.94
CA GLN A 202 4.05 3.65 4.60
C GLN A 202 5.15 4.70 4.40
N ALA A 203 6.41 4.31 4.65
CA ALA A 203 7.56 5.20 4.51
C ALA A 203 7.81 5.62 3.06
N LEU A 204 7.79 4.67 2.13
CA LEU A 204 8.04 4.95 0.72
C LEU A 204 6.88 5.69 0.05
N ALA A 205 5.63 5.56 0.53
CA ALA A 205 4.51 6.37 0.05
C ALA A 205 4.78 7.88 0.19
N VAL A 206 5.41 8.28 1.30
CA VAL A 206 5.79 9.69 1.54
C VAL A 206 6.88 10.14 0.55
N LEU A 207 7.88 9.28 0.31
CA LEU A 207 8.92 9.58 -0.68
C LEU A 207 8.37 9.62 -2.11
N ILE A 208 7.51 8.66 -2.47
CA ILE A 208 6.84 8.63 -3.78
C ILE A 208 6.05 9.93 -4.00
N ALA A 209 5.28 10.36 -3.01
CA ALA A 209 4.52 11.61 -3.10
C ALA A 209 5.43 12.85 -3.28
N ASP A 210 6.59 12.90 -2.61
CA ASP A 210 7.57 13.98 -2.82
C ASP A 210 8.20 13.93 -4.22
N MET A 211 8.49 12.73 -4.73
CA MET A 211 9.03 12.58 -6.08
C MET A 211 8.03 13.03 -7.15
N ILE A 212 6.75 12.70 -7.00
CA ILE A 212 5.67 13.22 -7.86
C ILE A 212 5.55 14.74 -7.73
N ARG A 213 5.57 15.27 -6.49
CA ARG A 213 5.53 16.70 -6.24
C ARG A 213 6.62 17.45 -7.02
N ARG A 214 7.86 16.92 -6.99
CA ARG A 214 9.03 17.50 -7.70
C ARG A 214 8.85 17.46 -9.20
N GLU A 215 8.38 16.32 -9.73
CA GLU A 215 8.13 16.14 -11.17
C GLU A 215 7.10 17.15 -11.69
N LEU A 216 6.09 17.44 -10.89
CA LEU A 216 5.02 18.37 -11.26
C LEU A 216 5.31 19.84 -10.88
N GLY A 217 6.49 20.13 -10.33
CA GLY A 217 6.92 21.51 -10.00
C GLY A 217 6.12 22.16 -8.87
N ILE A 218 5.61 21.36 -7.91
CA ILE A 218 4.85 21.85 -6.76
C ILE A 218 5.81 22.19 -5.62
N ASP A 219 5.53 23.26 -4.86
CA ASP A 219 6.34 23.66 -3.71
C ASP A 219 6.30 22.66 -2.54
N PRO A 220 7.35 22.60 -1.71
CA PRO A 220 7.32 21.79 -0.50
C PRO A 220 6.35 22.36 0.53
N TYR A 221 5.83 21.45 1.37
CA TYR A 221 5.08 21.82 2.56
C TYR A 221 5.95 22.62 3.53
N LYS A 222 5.41 23.69 4.09
CA LYS A 222 6.04 24.57 5.08
C LYS A 222 5.12 24.63 6.32
N PRO A 223 5.30 23.71 7.29
CA PRO A 223 4.41 23.61 8.43
C PRO A 223 4.49 24.84 9.35
N THR A 224 3.37 25.19 9.92
CA THR A 224 3.27 26.17 11.01
C THR A 224 3.50 25.49 12.36
N ASP A 225 3.87 26.27 13.39
CA ASP A 225 4.02 25.74 14.75
C ASP A 225 2.75 25.07 15.28
N PRO A 226 1.53 25.61 15.07
CA PRO A 226 0.31 24.92 15.47
C PRO A 226 0.09 23.57 14.78
N GLU A 227 0.48 23.41 13.51
CA GLU A 227 0.39 22.12 12.80
C GLU A 227 1.36 21.09 13.39
N VAL A 228 2.58 21.51 13.74
CA VAL A 228 3.56 20.64 14.42
C VAL A 228 3.04 20.20 15.80
N GLU A 229 2.59 21.15 16.61
CA GLU A 229 2.08 20.87 17.96
C GLU A 229 0.82 20.01 17.92
N ARG A 230 -0.03 20.16 16.89
CA ARG A 230 -1.19 19.30 16.68
C ARG A 230 -0.77 17.82 16.53
N VAL A 231 0.24 17.51 15.73
CA VAL A 231 0.71 16.13 15.55
C VAL A 231 1.29 15.59 16.86
N LYS A 232 2.05 16.41 17.60
CA LYS A 232 2.58 16.01 18.92
C LYS A 232 1.45 15.68 19.92
N GLU A 233 0.39 16.49 19.94
CA GLU A 233 -0.78 16.27 20.79
C GLU A 233 -1.50 14.97 20.44
N GLU A 234 -1.69 14.69 19.15
CA GLU A 234 -2.28 13.42 18.67
C GLU A 234 -1.51 12.21 19.18
N PHE A 235 -0.17 12.18 19.06
CA PHE A 235 0.67 11.12 19.59
C PHE A 235 0.58 11.01 21.12
N GLY A 236 0.48 12.13 21.82
CA GLY A 236 0.34 12.19 23.28
C GLY A 236 -0.99 11.62 23.79
N LEU A 237 -2.06 11.85 23.03
CA LEU A 237 -3.42 11.41 23.38
C LEU A 237 -3.71 9.97 22.92
N PHE A 238 -3.07 9.51 21.85
CA PHE A 238 -3.32 8.17 21.30
C PHE A 238 -2.96 7.07 22.27
N ARG A 239 -3.90 6.14 22.51
CA ARG A 239 -3.74 5.00 23.45
C ARG A 239 -3.61 3.65 22.74
N GLY A 240 -3.76 3.62 21.42
CA GLY A 240 -3.61 2.40 20.63
C GLY A 240 -2.16 1.94 20.52
N ASN A 241 -1.98 0.74 19.97
CA ASN A 241 -0.67 0.14 19.77
C ASN A 241 0.01 0.69 18.52
N LEU A 242 1.23 1.20 18.67
CA LEU A 242 2.15 1.53 17.59
C LEU A 242 3.42 0.69 17.76
N GLN A 243 3.96 0.17 16.65
CA GLN A 243 5.25 -0.55 16.66
C GLN A 243 6.40 0.36 17.09
N TYR A 244 6.29 1.65 16.84
CA TYR A 244 7.19 2.67 17.30
C TYR A 244 6.43 3.94 17.68
N ARG A 245 6.71 4.44 18.87
CA ARG A 245 6.17 5.71 19.36
C ARG A 245 7.30 6.74 19.42
N PRO A 246 7.35 7.67 18.46
CA PRO A 246 8.39 8.68 18.42
C PRO A 246 8.28 9.66 19.60
N SER A 247 9.40 10.21 20.00
CA SER A 247 9.48 11.32 20.95
C SER A 247 8.94 12.63 20.33
N PRO A 248 8.50 13.61 21.13
CA PRO A 248 8.07 14.91 20.61
C PRO A 248 9.11 15.59 19.70
N ALA A 249 10.40 15.43 20.00
CA ALA A 249 11.48 15.97 19.18
C ALA A 249 11.59 15.27 17.80
N GLU A 250 11.38 13.96 17.74
CA GLU A 250 11.38 13.21 16.49
C GLU A 250 10.16 13.58 15.63
N ILE A 251 8.99 13.75 16.26
CA ILE A 251 7.79 14.20 15.57
C ILE A 251 8.01 15.58 14.95
N GLU A 252 8.55 16.52 15.73
CA GLU A 252 8.86 17.87 15.26
C GLU A 252 9.82 17.85 14.07
N GLU A 253 10.92 17.10 14.17
CA GLU A 253 11.91 16.96 13.11
C GLU A 253 11.26 16.47 11.82
N ILE A 254 10.45 15.40 11.88
CA ILE A 254 9.79 14.85 10.70
C ILE A 254 8.79 15.83 10.10
N VAL A 255 7.90 16.37 10.93
CA VAL A 255 6.85 17.27 10.43
C VAL A 255 7.44 18.53 9.80
N ARG A 256 8.52 19.09 10.38
CA ARG A 256 9.16 20.30 9.85
C ARG A 256 9.96 20.06 8.58
N ALA A 257 10.57 18.88 8.45
CA ALA A 257 11.47 18.59 7.34
C ALA A 257 10.79 17.86 6.18
N CYS A 258 9.64 17.21 6.41
CA CYS A 258 8.93 16.47 5.37
C CYS A 258 8.38 17.40 4.30
N PRO A 259 8.72 17.18 3.01
CA PRO A 259 8.31 18.08 1.93
C PRO A 259 6.85 17.93 1.49
N ILE A 260 6.13 16.95 2.00
CA ILE A 260 4.69 16.78 1.85
C ILE A 260 4.00 16.77 3.20
N MET A 261 2.73 17.14 3.26
CA MET A 261 1.95 17.01 4.48
C MET A 261 1.44 15.57 4.63
N ILE A 262 1.89 14.88 5.68
CA ILE A 262 1.30 13.61 6.10
C ILE A 262 0.01 13.95 6.83
N ASN A 263 -1.13 13.66 6.23
CA ASN A 263 -2.46 13.97 6.71
C ASN A 263 -3.32 12.69 6.82
N GLY A 264 -4.56 12.81 7.20
CA GLY A 264 -5.47 11.68 7.31
C GLY A 264 -6.81 12.07 7.88
N GLU A 265 -7.76 11.15 7.77
CA GLU A 265 -9.05 11.27 8.41
C GLU A 265 -8.97 10.91 9.89
N SER A 266 -9.90 11.45 10.67
CA SER A 266 -10.03 11.13 12.08
C SER A 266 -10.55 9.71 12.27
N THR A 267 -9.80 8.89 12.99
CA THR A 267 -10.14 7.49 13.27
C THR A 267 -10.53 7.24 14.73
N GLU A 268 -10.15 8.13 15.63
CA GLU A 268 -10.42 8.02 17.06
C GLU A 268 -11.47 9.02 17.51
N ARG A 269 -12.23 8.65 18.56
CA ARG A 269 -13.22 9.55 19.16
C ARG A 269 -12.62 10.61 20.11
N ILE A 270 -11.30 10.58 20.31
CA ILE A 270 -10.56 11.47 21.21
C ILE A 270 -10.26 12.77 20.47
N GLU A 271 -10.67 13.88 21.07
CA GLU A 271 -10.41 15.23 20.55
C GLU A 271 -9.09 15.79 21.06
N CYS A 272 -8.39 16.52 20.19
CA CYS A 272 -7.26 17.35 20.53
C CYS A 272 -7.77 18.69 21.08
N ALA A 273 -7.55 18.94 22.37
CA ALA A 273 -8.11 20.10 23.05
C ALA A 273 -7.22 21.35 22.92
N GLY A 274 -5.89 21.18 22.88
CA GLY A 274 -4.94 22.27 22.78
C GLY A 274 -4.83 22.84 21.38
N TYR A 275 -4.76 21.95 20.40
CA TYR A 275 -4.62 22.29 18.97
C TYR A 275 -5.74 21.66 18.13
N GLY A 276 -6.98 21.71 18.61
CA GLY A 276 -8.12 21.08 17.97
C GLY A 276 -8.36 21.57 16.55
N ARG A 277 -8.32 22.89 16.34
CA ARG A 277 -8.50 23.50 15.01
C ARG A 277 -7.22 24.20 14.59
N VAL A 278 -6.55 23.63 13.60
CA VAL A 278 -5.38 24.24 12.97
C VAL A 278 -5.59 24.28 11.46
N ARG A 279 -4.82 25.14 10.79
CA ARG A 279 -4.86 25.24 9.33
C ARG A 279 -4.54 23.87 8.69
N ASN A 280 -5.17 23.57 7.57
CA ASN A 280 -4.96 22.36 6.78
C ASN A 280 -5.32 21.03 7.51
N VAL A 281 -5.99 21.08 8.64
CA VAL A 281 -6.52 19.92 9.37
C VAL A 281 -8.02 20.09 9.58
N ASP A 282 -8.80 19.23 8.96
CA ASP A 282 -10.27 19.41 8.86
C ASP A 282 -11.02 19.00 10.12
N ASP A 283 -10.46 18.09 10.93
CA ASP A 283 -11.13 17.54 12.10
C ASP A 283 -10.33 17.81 13.38
N THR A 284 -11.04 17.87 14.50
CA THR A 284 -10.45 18.07 15.83
C THR A 284 -9.94 16.79 16.48
N ARG A 285 -10.26 15.62 15.91
CA ARG A 285 -9.95 14.30 16.49
C ARG A 285 -8.63 13.72 15.96
N ILE A 286 -8.15 12.67 16.62
CA ILE A 286 -6.90 11.99 16.28
C ILE A 286 -7.00 11.30 14.91
N ARG A 287 -5.99 11.52 14.08
CA ARG A 287 -5.84 10.97 12.72
C ARG A 287 -4.89 9.74 12.75
N GLY A 288 -5.46 8.54 12.86
CA GLY A 288 -4.67 7.30 13.02
C GLY A 288 -3.68 7.05 11.88
N GLY A 289 -4.03 7.33 10.63
CA GLY A 289 -3.13 7.21 9.48
C GLY A 289 -1.85 8.03 9.61
N VAL A 290 -1.95 9.26 10.15
CA VAL A 290 -0.79 10.14 10.42
C VAL A 290 0.18 9.47 11.42
N LEU A 291 -0.38 8.92 12.51
CA LEU A 291 0.42 8.27 13.55
C LEU A 291 1.15 7.03 13.04
N LEU A 292 0.48 6.23 12.20
CA LEU A 292 1.07 5.05 11.58
C LEU A 292 2.23 5.45 10.66
N VAL A 293 2.00 6.40 9.75
CA VAL A 293 3.00 6.78 8.75
C VAL A 293 4.22 7.45 9.39
N ILE A 294 4.03 8.32 10.38
CA ILE A 294 5.15 8.96 11.08
C ILE A 294 5.89 7.96 11.97
N GLY A 295 5.18 7.19 12.81
CA GLY A 295 5.79 6.28 13.78
C GLY A 295 6.35 5.02 13.12
N GLU A 296 5.46 4.20 12.51
CA GLU A 296 5.83 2.89 11.96
C GLU A 296 6.51 3.01 10.58
N GLY A 297 6.20 4.08 9.83
CA GLY A 297 6.83 4.39 8.55
C GLY A 297 8.13 5.19 8.70
N MET A 298 8.01 6.50 8.84
CA MET A 298 9.14 7.43 8.76
C MET A 298 10.23 7.18 9.79
N CYS A 299 9.87 6.97 11.07
CA CYS A 299 10.86 6.69 12.12
C CYS A 299 11.43 5.29 12.02
N LEU A 300 10.56 4.26 12.00
CA LEU A 300 11.00 2.86 12.09
C LEU A 300 11.69 2.37 10.82
N LYS A 301 11.29 2.87 9.64
CA LYS A 301 11.83 2.47 8.34
C LYS A 301 12.73 3.53 7.70
N ALA A 302 13.22 4.49 8.46
CA ALA A 302 14.19 5.50 8.01
C ALA A 302 15.35 4.94 7.18
N PRO A 303 15.98 3.79 7.53
CA PRO A 303 17.05 3.20 6.71
C PRO A 303 16.60 2.83 5.29
N LYS A 304 15.33 2.44 5.10
CA LYS A 304 14.78 2.14 3.78
C LYS A 304 14.63 3.40 2.94
N ILE A 305 14.09 4.47 3.53
CA ILE A 305 13.96 5.78 2.86
C ILE A 305 15.35 6.27 2.48
N ARG A 306 16.31 6.26 3.40
CA ARG A 306 17.68 6.72 3.17
C ARG A 306 18.34 6.00 1.99
N LYS A 307 18.22 4.66 1.92
CA LYS A 307 18.74 3.87 0.79
C LYS A 307 18.28 4.42 -0.56
N HIS A 308 16.99 4.78 -0.68
CA HIS A 308 16.43 5.26 -1.94
C HIS A 308 16.75 6.73 -2.20
N THR A 309 16.71 7.58 -1.19
CA THR A 309 17.05 9.00 -1.34
C THR A 309 18.51 9.21 -1.70
N GLU A 310 19.44 8.43 -1.13
CA GLU A 310 20.85 8.44 -1.49
C GLU A 310 21.06 7.92 -2.93
N ARG A 311 20.44 6.79 -3.29
CA ARG A 311 20.56 6.20 -4.64
C ARG A 311 20.02 7.11 -5.73
N LEU A 312 18.86 7.71 -5.52
CA LEU A 312 18.19 8.60 -6.47
C LEU A 312 18.64 10.05 -6.32
N LYS A 313 19.57 10.34 -5.41
CA LYS A 313 20.10 11.68 -5.11
C LYS A 313 19.01 12.71 -4.85
N VAL A 314 18.01 12.36 -4.05
CA VAL A 314 16.87 13.22 -3.72
C VAL A 314 17.28 14.26 -2.68
N PRO A 315 17.34 15.57 -3.04
CA PRO A 315 17.77 16.58 -2.09
C PRO A 315 16.72 16.84 -1.01
N GLY A 316 17.17 17.31 0.19
CA GLY A 316 16.28 17.71 1.28
C GLY A 316 15.74 16.55 2.13
N TRP A 317 16.27 15.32 1.96
CA TRP A 317 15.94 14.16 2.77
C TRP A 317 17.03 13.79 3.78
N ASP A 318 18.03 14.64 3.97
CA ASP A 318 19.15 14.37 4.89
C ASP A 318 18.70 14.20 6.35
N PHE A 319 17.57 14.83 6.73
CA PHE A 319 16.97 14.69 8.06
C PHE A 319 16.67 13.23 8.43
N ILE A 320 16.36 12.38 7.46
CA ILE A 320 15.99 10.98 7.71
C ILE A 320 17.18 10.17 8.28
N SER A 321 18.42 10.61 8.05
CA SER A 321 19.62 9.94 8.57
C SER A 321 19.70 9.97 10.09
N LYS A 322 19.06 10.94 10.74
CA LYS A 322 19.01 11.05 12.21
C LYS A 322 18.24 9.89 12.85
N PHE A 323 17.32 9.27 12.13
CA PHE A 323 16.52 8.14 12.60
C PHE A 323 17.12 6.78 12.23
N ALA A 324 18.03 6.72 11.27
CA ALA A 324 18.59 5.47 10.74
C ALA A 324 19.37 4.64 11.77
N ALA A 325 19.97 5.26 12.78
CA ALA A 325 20.74 4.57 13.83
C ALA A 325 19.84 3.75 14.77
N LYS A 326 18.61 4.18 15.02
CA LYS A 326 17.69 3.54 15.97
C LYS A 326 17.02 2.27 15.44
N GLY A 327 17.00 2.06 14.13
CA GLY A 327 16.44 0.87 13.51
C GLY A 327 17.34 -0.37 13.52
N LYS A 328 18.59 -0.26 13.99
CA LYS A 328 19.55 -1.38 14.08
C LYS A 328 19.52 -2.13 15.41
N ASP A 329 18.94 -1.54 16.44
CA ASP A 329 18.94 -2.08 17.80
C ASP A 329 17.60 -2.71 18.23
N LYS A 330 16.75 -3.09 17.27
CA LYS A 330 15.49 -3.78 17.56
C LYS A 330 15.28 -4.99 16.66
#